data_65b65a7bfd6f4d81d6f8993d3f3a10c5
#
_entry.id   65b65a7bfd6f4d81d6f8993d3f3a10c5
#
_cell.length_a   1.000
_cell.length_b   1.000
_cell.length_c   1.000
_cell.angle_alpha   90.00
_cell.angle_beta   90.00
_cell.angle_gamma   90.00
#
_symmetry.space_group_name_H-M   'P 1'
#
loop_
_entity.id
_entity.type
_entity.pdbx_description
1 polymer ?
#
loop_
_entity_poly.entity_id
_entity_poly.type
_entity_poly.pdbx_seq_one_letter_code
_entity_poly.pdbx_strand_id
1 'polypeptide(L)'
;MTQKGILAFSGGLDTSVVVKYLQEEHDMDVITVTVDVGQGDDAKKIAAKAKKLGVKKHYNIDARKEFVDDYIFPAIKANALYQKKYCLATALARPLIAEKVLEIAKKEKVTSLAHGCSGKGNDQVRFDITLRSGSDLPIIAPIRDKNLDRDTELKFANKHGIEIDSVAKKFSIDQNLWGRAIEGGVLEDPYNEPPDDAFIWVKTKDLPDKPTYLEIKFEKGIPVEVDKKIKGSQKIIEYINKKAGAAGVGIVDHIEDRVVGIKSREVYETPAATCLIE
;
A
#
# COMPACT_ATOMS: atom_id res chain seq x y z
N MET A 1 -16.57 -30.76 0.93
CA MET A 1 -15.95 -29.79 -0.03
C MET A 1 -14.88 -29.05 0.73
N THR A 2 -13.66 -28.96 0.19
CA THR A 2 -12.57 -28.21 0.81
C THR A 2 -12.97 -26.74 0.92
N GLN A 3 -12.77 -26.11 2.07
CA GLN A 3 -13.04 -24.69 2.26
C GLN A 3 -12.02 -23.87 1.45
N LYS A 4 -12.46 -22.76 0.86
CA LYS A 4 -11.60 -21.88 0.09
C LYS A 4 -11.47 -20.53 0.79
N GLY A 5 -10.24 -20.13 1.09
CA GLY A 5 -9.93 -18.79 1.59
C GLY A 5 -9.29 -17.92 0.51
N ILE A 6 -9.61 -16.62 0.49
CA ILE A 6 -8.94 -15.64 -0.37
C ILE A 6 -8.20 -14.61 0.46
N LEU A 7 -6.97 -14.29 0.05
CA LEU A 7 -6.06 -13.40 0.77
C LEU A 7 -5.57 -12.27 -0.11
N ALA A 8 -5.67 -11.02 0.37
CA ALA A 8 -4.88 -9.90 -0.14
C ALA A 8 -3.39 -10.18 0.13
N PHE A 9 -2.59 -10.35 -0.93
CA PHE A 9 -1.23 -10.88 -0.83
C PHE A 9 -0.20 -9.91 -1.40
N SER A 10 0.68 -9.43 -0.55
CA SER A 10 1.81 -8.56 -0.94
C SER A 10 3.11 -9.33 -1.21
N GLY A 11 3.19 -10.60 -0.84
CA GLY A 11 4.43 -11.37 -0.85
C GLY A 11 5.38 -11.07 0.33
N GLY A 12 4.99 -10.19 1.24
CA GLY A 12 5.71 -9.90 2.49
C GLY A 12 5.64 -11.05 3.49
N LEU A 13 6.30 -10.88 4.66
CA LEU A 13 6.31 -11.88 5.72
C LEU A 13 4.90 -12.16 6.21
N ASP A 14 4.19 -11.13 6.68
CA ASP A 14 2.86 -11.26 7.29
C ASP A 14 1.89 -12.03 6.39
N THR A 15 1.77 -11.63 5.12
CA THR A 15 0.87 -12.31 4.18
C THR A 15 1.33 -13.73 3.83
N SER A 16 2.64 -14.01 3.87
CA SER A 16 3.17 -15.38 3.68
C SER A 16 2.87 -16.28 4.89
N VAL A 17 2.97 -15.74 6.10
CA VAL A 17 2.54 -16.42 7.34
C VAL A 17 1.05 -16.73 7.28
N VAL A 18 0.22 -15.76 6.85
CA VAL A 18 -1.24 -15.95 6.73
C VAL A 18 -1.58 -17.07 5.75
N VAL A 19 -0.87 -17.21 4.61
CA VAL A 19 -1.10 -18.32 3.68
C VAL A 19 -0.96 -19.67 4.41
N LYS A 20 0.15 -19.87 5.11
CA LYS A 20 0.40 -21.12 5.85
C LYS A 20 -0.58 -21.34 6.97
N TYR A 21 -0.93 -20.28 7.69
CA TYR A 21 -1.92 -20.34 8.75
C TYR A 21 -3.29 -20.80 8.24
N LEU A 22 -3.77 -20.28 7.12
CA LEU A 22 -5.04 -20.68 6.51
C LEU A 22 -5.00 -22.15 6.03
N GLN A 23 -3.86 -22.61 5.52
CA GLN A 23 -3.69 -24.00 5.09
C GLN A 23 -3.70 -24.98 6.26
N GLU A 24 -2.98 -24.68 7.33
CA GLU A 24 -2.72 -25.62 8.42
C GLU A 24 -3.76 -25.58 9.55
N GLU A 25 -4.20 -24.38 9.94
CA GLU A 25 -5.15 -24.21 11.04
C GLU A 25 -6.61 -24.24 10.60
N HIS A 26 -6.87 -23.94 9.31
CA HIS A 26 -8.24 -23.91 8.77
C HIS A 26 -8.48 -24.94 7.68
N ASP A 27 -7.49 -25.75 7.31
CA ASP A 27 -7.58 -26.77 6.22
C ASP A 27 -8.17 -26.19 4.91
N MET A 28 -7.69 -24.99 4.52
CA MET A 28 -8.22 -24.24 3.38
C MET A 28 -7.37 -24.34 2.14
N ASP A 29 -8.01 -24.46 0.99
CA ASP A 29 -7.44 -24.12 -0.31
C ASP A 29 -7.29 -22.60 -0.39
N VAL A 30 -6.06 -22.07 -0.38
CA VAL A 30 -5.81 -20.63 -0.38
C VAL A 30 -5.69 -20.08 -1.80
N ILE A 31 -6.43 -19.01 -2.07
CA ILE A 31 -6.32 -18.17 -3.27
C ILE A 31 -5.72 -16.85 -2.86
N THR A 32 -4.74 -16.36 -3.61
CA THR A 32 -4.08 -15.07 -3.32
C THR A 32 -4.33 -14.06 -4.43
N VAL A 33 -4.48 -12.80 -4.04
CA VAL A 33 -4.68 -11.67 -4.97
C VAL A 33 -3.65 -10.59 -4.64
N THR A 34 -2.83 -10.24 -5.62
CA THR A 34 -1.97 -9.06 -5.59
C THR A 34 -2.57 -8.01 -6.53
N VAL A 35 -2.73 -6.80 -6.03
CA VAL A 35 -3.28 -5.66 -6.78
C VAL A 35 -2.19 -4.62 -6.93
N ASP A 36 -1.83 -4.31 -8.16
CA ASP A 36 -0.85 -3.27 -8.47
C ASP A 36 -1.55 -1.90 -8.49
N VAL A 37 -1.18 -1.07 -7.54
CA VAL A 37 -1.59 0.35 -7.40
C VAL A 37 -0.37 1.29 -7.55
N GLY A 38 0.74 0.76 -8.07
CA GLY A 38 1.98 1.50 -8.32
C GLY A 38 3.03 1.37 -7.21
N GLN A 39 3.02 0.26 -6.48
CA GLN A 39 4.02 -0.02 -5.45
C GLN A 39 5.40 -0.39 -6.01
N GLY A 40 5.48 -0.69 -7.31
CA GLY A 40 6.76 -1.01 -7.97
C GLY A 40 7.25 -2.44 -7.73
N ASP A 41 6.40 -3.32 -7.22
CA ASP A 41 6.73 -4.71 -6.95
C ASP A 41 6.87 -5.55 -8.23
N ASP A 42 7.73 -6.56 -8.17
CA ASP A 42 7.85 -7.55 -9.25
C ASP A 42 6.74 -8.61 -9.14
N ALA A 43 5.68 -8.42 -9.92
CA ALA A 43 4.54 -9.34 -9.98
C ALA A 43 4.94 -10.82 -10.25
N LYS A 44 6.03 -11.04 -11.02
CA LYS A 44 6.52 -12.41 -11.29
C LYS A 44 7.15 -13.04 -10.07
N LYS A 45 7.91 -12.25 -9.29
CA LYS A 45 8.50 -12.72 -8.01
C LYS A 45 7.41 -13.03 -6.99
N ILE A 46 6.40 -12.17 -6.87
CA ILE A 46 5.26 -12.40 -5.96
C ILE A 46 4.49 -13.66 -6.37
N ALA A 47 4.19 -13.84 -7.65
CA ALA A 47 3.52 -15.04 -8.14
C ALA A 47 4.35 -16.33 -7.90
N ALA A 48 5.67 -16.26 -8.09
CA ALA A 48 6.56 -17.38 -7.81
C ALA A 48 6.58 -17.73 -6.32
N LYS A 49 6.58 -16.72 -5.44
CA LYS A 49 6.49 -16.91 -3.98
C LYS A 49 5.15 -17.52 -3.58
N ALA A 50 4.04 -17.03 -4.12
CA ALA A 50 2.72 -17.60 -3.90
C ALA A 50 2.69 -19.10 -4.30
N LYS A 51 3.27 -19.46 -5.47
CA LYS A 51 3.39 -20.86 -5.91
C LYS A 51 4.22 -21.70 -4.94
N LYS A 52 5.37 -21.20 -4.46
CA LYS A 52 6.20 -21.89 -3.46
C LYS A 52 5.47 -22.15 -2.15
N LEU A 53 4.60 -21.23 -1.73
CA LEU A 53 3.76 -21.38 -0.54
C LEU A 53 2.63 -22.42 -0.73
N GLY A 54 2.45 -22.96 -1.93
CA GLY A 54 1.43 -23.96 -2.22
C GLY A 54 0.02 -23.40 -2.33
N VAL A 55 -0.14 -22.12 -2.70
CA VAL A 55 -1.48 -21.56 -2.92
C VAL A 55 -2.14 -22.22 -4.13
N LYS A 56 -3.46 -22.41 -4.05
CA LYS A 56 -4.25 -23.05 -5.10
C LYS A 56 -4.25 -22.24 -6.39
N LYS A 57 -4.31 -20.91 -6.25
CA LYS A 57 -4.36 -19.98 -7.37
C LYS A 57 -3.87 -18.60 -6.93
N HIS A 58 -3.22 -17.90 -7.83
CA HIS A 58 -2.75 -16.54 -7.61
C HIS A 58 -3.23 -15.62 -8.73
N TYR A 59 -3.74 -14.45 -8.36
CA TYR A 59 -4.17 -13.40 -9.28
C TYR A 59 -3.28 -12.18 -9.13
N ASN A 60 -2.84 -11.62 -10.25
CA ASN A 60 -2.25 -10.30 -10.35
C ASN A 60 -3.22 -9.37 -11.09
N ILE A 61 -3.56 -8.25 -10.50
CA ILE A 61 -4.49 -7.26 -11.06
C ILE A 61 -3.77 -5.93 -11.17
N ASP A 62 -3.66 -5.38 -12.37
CA ASP A 62 -3.20 -4.01 -12.59
C ASP A 62 -4.38 -3.05 -12.39
N ALA A 63 -4.40 -2.36 -11.27
CA ALA A 63 -5.41 -1.38 -10.90
C ALA A 63 -4.90 0.07 -10.92
N ARG A 64 -3.69 0.32 -11.47
CA ARG A 64 -3.05 1.65 -11.44
C ARG A 64 -3.88 2.74 -12.08
N LYS A 65 -4.47 2.44 -13.24
CA LYS A 65 -5.34 3.41 -13.92
C LYS A 65 -6.61 3.69 -13.11
N GLU A 66 -7.27 2.64 -12.62
CA GLU A 66 -8.47 2.74 -11.79
C GLU A 66 -8.18 3.50 -10.48
N PHE A 67 -7.02 3.24 -9.86
CA PHE A 67 -6.59 3.97 -8.68
C PHE A 67 -6.49 5.48 -8.91
N VAL A 68 -5.97 5.89 -10.07
CA VAL A 68 -5.88 7.33 -10.39
C VAL A 68 -7.26 7.90 -10.70
N ASP A 69 -8.02 7.25 -11.56
CA ASP A 69 -9.27 7.81 -12.08
C ASP A 69 -10.38 7.87 -11.02
N ASP A 70 -10.50 6.81 -10.20
CA ASP A 70 -11.65 6.61 -9.31
C ASP A 70 -11.35 6.94 -7.84
N TYR A 71 -10.07 7.11 -7.46
CA TYR A 71 -9.66 7.44 -6.09
C TYR A 71 -8.83 8.72 -6.00
N ILE A 72 -7.73 8.83 -6.78
CA ILE A 72 -6.84 10.00 -6.68
C ILE A 72 -7.53 11.26 -7.24
N PHE A 73 -8.14 11.19 -8.41
CA PHE A 73 -8.80 12.37 -9.00
C PHE A 73 -9.98 12.89 -8.17
N PRO A 74 -10.86 12.05 -7.63
CA PRO A 74 -11.83 12.50 -6.62
C PRO A 74 -11.20 13.13 -5.38
N ALA A 75 -10.08 12.58 -4.88
CA ALA A 75 -9.38 13.15 -3.74
C ALA A 75 -8.80 14.55 -4.04
N ILE A 76 -8.24 14.75 -5.24
CA ILE A 76 -7.80 16.09 -5.69
C ILE A 76 -8.97 17.07 -5.72
N LYS A 77 -10.11 16.71 -6.31
CA LYS A 77 -11.30 17.55 -6.35
C LYS A 77 -11.83 17.91 -4.96
N ALA A 78 -11.72 16.98 -4.03
CA ALA A 78 -12.18 17.17 -2.65
C ALA A 78 -11.15 17.91 -1.78
N ASN A 79 -9.96 18.22 -2.30
CA ASN A 79 -8.83 18.72 -1.50
C ASN A 79 -8.57 17.83 -0.27
N ALA A 80 -8.55 16.51 -0.48
CA ALA A 80 -8.58 15.52 0.57
C ALA A 80 -7.22 15.36 1.24
N LEU A 81 -7.06 16.01 2.38
CA LEU A 81 -5.89 15.92 3.26
C LEU A 81 -6.32 15.53 4.67
N TYR A 82 -5.74 14.47 5.21
CA TYR A 82 -5.89 14.14 6.62
C TYR A 82 -5.03 15.08 7.46
N GLN A 83 -5.65 15.71 8.46
CA GLN A 83 -5.03 16.71 9.31
C GLN A 83 -4.30 17.83 8.54
N LYS A 84 -4.78 18.18 7.33
CA LYS A 84 -4.20 19.17 6.42
C LYS A 84 -2.78 18.87 5.93
N LYS A 85 -2.33 17.62 6.01
CA LYS A 85 -0.97 17.22 5.63
C LYS A 85 -0.92 15.93 4.81
N TYR A 86 -1.51 14.85 5.31
CA TYR A 86 -1.41 13.55 4.67
C TYR A 86 -2.40 13.41 3.51
N CYS A 87 -1.90 13.12 2.32
CA CYS A 87 -2.67 12.99 1.08
C CYS A 87 -3.47 11.69 0.96
N LEU A 88 -3.60 10.91 2.02
CA LEU A 88 -4.37 9.67 2.10
C LEU A 88 -3.90 8.55 1.13
N ALA A 89 -2.63 8.51 0.76
CA ALA A 89 -2.10 7.56 -0.23
C ALA A 89 -2.49 6.11 0.08
N THR A 90 -2.18 5.61 1.28
CA THR A 90 -2.55 4.27 1.72
C THR A 90 -4.05 4.13 1.97
N ALA A 91 -4.68 5.18 2.52
CA ALA A 91 -6.10 5.19 2.85
C ALA A 91 -6.99 5.05 1.61
N LEU A 92 -6.58 5.59 0.47
CA LEU A 92 -7.29 5.46 -0.82
C LEU A 92 -7.00 4.11 -1.50
N ALA A 93 -5.77 3.58 -1.36
CA ALA A 93 -5.36 2.36 -2.03
C ALA A 93 -5.99 1.10 -1.41
N ARG A 94 -6.10 1.03 -0.07
CA ARG A 94 -6.60 -0.17 0.63
C ARG A 94 -8.04 -0.54 0.28
N PRO A 95 -9.00 0.39 0.19
CA PRO A 95 -10.34 0.08 -0.29
C PRO A 95 -10.35 -0.54 -1.69
N LEU A 96 -9.64 0.05 -2.66
CA LEU A 96 -9.54 -0.51 -4.00
C LEU A 96 -8.97 -1.94 -4.00
N ILE A 97 -7.90 -2.18 -3.22
CA ILE A 97 -7.32 -3.54 -3.08
C ILE A 97 -8.37 -4.52 -2.54
N ALA A 98 -9.10 -4.13 -1.49
CA ALA A 98 -10.14 -4.97 -0.89
C ALA A 98 -11.31 -5.24 -1.85
N GLU A 99 -11.72 -4.25 -2.66
CA GLU A 99 -12.74 -4.41 -3.70
C GLU A 99 -12.30 -5.43 -4.76
N LYS A 100 -11.04 -5.36 -5.22
CA LYS A 100 -10.50 -6.35 -6.17
C LYS A 100 -10.44 -7.75 -5.56
N VAL A 101 -10.14 -7.88 -4.27
CA VAL A 101 -10.23 -9.15 -3.56
C VAL A 101 -11.67 -9.67 -3.55
N LEU A 102 -12.67 -8.82 -3.29
CA LEU A 102 -14.09 -9.19 -3.35
C LEU A 102 -14.56 -9.62 -4.73
N GLU A 103 -14.10 -8.97 -5.79
CA GLU A 103 -14.39 -9.37 -7.17
C GLU A 103 -13.94 -10.82 -7.44
N ILE A 104 -12.71 -11.14 -7.04
CA ILE A 104 -12.16 -12.49 -7.20
C ILE A 104 -12.83 -13.48 -6.23
N ALA A 105 -13.17 -13.05 -5.01
CA ALA A 105 -13.88 -13.88 -4.05
C ALA A 105 -15.23 -14.39 -4.62
N LYS A 106 -16.00 -13.50 -5.22
CA LYS A 106 -17.26 -13.83 -5.90
C LYS A 106 -17.04 -14.79 -7.07
N LYS A 107 -16.02 -14.53 -7.90
CA LYS A 107 -15.66 -15.38 -9.05
C LYS A 107 -15.27 -16.79 -8.65
N GLU A 108 -14.46 -16.93 -7.60
CA GLU A 108 -13.93 -18.22 -7.13
C GLU A 108 -14.87 -18.95 -6.16
N LYS A 109 -15.96 -18.29 -5.73
CA LYS A 109 -16.93 -18.81 -4.76
C LYS A 109 -16.25 -19.28 -3.48
N VAL A 110 -15.47 -18.38 -2.88
CA VAL A 110 -14.74 -18.66 -1.65
C VAL A 110 -15.69 -18.68 -0.44
N THR A 111 -15.24 -19.26 0.67
CA THR A 111 -16.00 -19.36 1.92
C THR A 111 -15.51 -18.39 3.00
N SER A 112 -14.34 -17.77 2.79
CA SER A 112 -13.76 -16.78 3.72
C SER A 112 -12.84 -15.78 3.03
N LEU A 113 -12.70 -14.61 3.64
CA LEU A 113 -11.81 -13.52 3.24
C LEU A 113 -10.67 -13.43 4.24
N ALA A 114 -9.48 -13.01 3.81
CA ALA A 114 -8.34 -12.84 4.72
C ALA A 114 -7.46 -11.64 4.36
N HIS A 115 -6.79 -11.10 5.37
CA HIS A 115 -5.73 -10.11 5.21
C HIS A 115 -4.64 -10.28 6.28
N GLY A 116 -3.44 -9.76 6.01
CA GLY A 116 -2.28 -9.83 6.88
C GLY A 116 -2.03 -8.55 7.70
N CYS A 117 -3.02 -7.72 7.94
CA CYS A 117 -2.83 -6.49 8.69
C CYS A 117 -2.71 -6.76 10.19
N SER A 118 -1.80 -6.04 10.86
CA SER A 118 -1.68 -6.05 12.33
C SER A 118 -2.78 -5.20 12.97
N GLY A 119 -2.98 -5.39 14.28
CA GLY A 119 -3.93 -4.58 15.07
C GLY A 119 -3.45 -3.14 15.37
N LYS A 120 -2.19 -2.83 15.09
CA LYS A 120 -1.56 -1.54 15.44
C LYS A 120 -1.76 -0.44 14.38
N GLY A 121 -2.07 -0.82 13.13
CA GLY A 121 -2.24 0.09 12.01
C GLY A 121 -3.69 0.38 11.64
N ASN A 122 -3.90 1.43 10.84
CA ASN A 122 -5.21 1.76 10.29
C ASN A 122 -5.66 0.81 9.17
N ASP A 123 -4.76 0.08 8.55
CA ASP A 123 -5.04 -0.75 7.36
C ASP A 123 -6.04 -1.86 7.63
N GLN A 124 -6.01 -2.47 8.82
CA GLN A 124 -7.01 -3.46 9.21
C GLN A 124 -8.44 -2.90 9.14
N VAL A 125 -8.64 -1.66 9.58
CA VAL A 125 -9.96 -1.01 9.57
C VAL A 125 -10.41 -0.77 8.12
N ARG A 126 -9.50 -0.33 7.26
CA ARG A 126 -9.77 -0.08 5.84
C ARG A 126 -10.17 -1.37 5.11
N PHE A 127 -9.44 -2.45 5.34
CA PHE A 127 -9.79 -3.77 4.80
C PHE A 127 -11.11 -4.28 5.35
N ASP A 128 -11.26 -4.33 6.67
CA ASP A 128 -12.47 -4.87 7.32
C ASP A 128 -13.73 -4.15 6.86
N ILE A 129 -13.73 -2.81 6.85
CA ILE A 129 -14.90 -2.03 6.45
C ILE A 129 -15.25 -2.31 4.98
N THR A 130 -14.28 -2.29 4.08
CA THR A 130 -14.53 -2.54 2.65
C THR A 130 -15.00 -3.97 2.41
N LEU A 131 -14.34 -4.96 3.02
CA LEU A 131 -14.71 -6.36 2.87
C LEU A 131 -16.12 -6.65 3.41
N ARG A 132 -16.47 -6.10 4.58
CA ARG A 132 -17.82 -6.24 5.19
C ARG A 132 -18.90 -5.51 4.41
N SER A 133 -18.58 -4.38 3.76
CA SER A 133 -19.56 -3.67 2.94
C SER A 133 -19.95 -4.43 1.66
N GLY A 134 -19.09 -5.33 1.21
CA GLY A 134 -19.30 -6.08 -0.04
C GLY A 134 -19.58 -7.58 0.13
N SER A 135 -19.54 -8.12 1.38
CA SER A 135 -19.71 -9.54 1.64
C SER A 135 -20.01 -9.85 3.10
N ASP A 136 -20.86 -10.86 3.34
CA ASP A 136 -21.15 -11.42 4.67
C ASP A 136 -20.18 -12.57 5.03
N LEU A 137 -19.19 -12.88 4.20
CA LEU A 137 -18.21 -13.93 4.48
C LEU A 137 -17.34 -13.58 5.70
N PRO A 138 -16.94 -14.58 6.51
CA PRO A 138 -16.04 -14.35 7.62
C PRO A 138 -14.69 -13.81 7.16
N ILE A 139 -14.14 -12.86 7.92
CA ILE A 139 -12.80 -12.29 7.70
C ILE A 139 -11.84 -12.92 8.70
N ILE A 140 -10.74 -13.49 8.21
CA ILE A 140 -9.69 -14.12 8.99
C ILE A 140 -8.44 -13.24 8.92
N ALA A 141 -8.03 -12.67 10.05
CA ALA A 141 -6.87 -11.77 10.15
C ALA A 141 -5.91 -12.23 11.26
N PRO A 142 -5.19 -13.35 11.07
CA PRO A 142 -4.48 -14.04 12.16
C PRO A 142 -3.37 -13.20 12.79
N ILE A 143 -2.71 -12.33 12.03
CA ILE A 143 -1.69 -11.42 12.56
C ILE A 143 -2.30 -10.51 13.64
N ARG A 144 -3.46 -9.92 13.35
CA ARG A 144 -4.21 -9.10 14.30
C ARG A 144 -4.83 -9.92 15.42
N ASP A 145 -5.58 -10.95 15.04
CA ASP A 145 -6.46 -11.69 15.97
C ASP A 145 -5.66 -12.46 17.03
N LYS A 146 -4.45 -12.88 16.69
CA LYS A 146 -3.49 -13.52 17.61
C LYS A 146 -2.43 -12.56 18.17
N ASN A 147 -2.48 -11.28 17.78
CA ASN A 147 -1.49 -10.25 18.15
C ASN A 147 -0.05 -10.73 17.90
N LEU A 148 0.20 -11.28 16.71
CA LEU A 148 1.51 -11.79 16.35
C LEU A 148 2.49 -10.62 16.21
N ASP A 149 3.61 -10.73 16.90
CA ASP A 149 4.74 -9.81 16.73
C ASP A 149 5.72 -10.33 15.68
N ARG A 150 6.63 -9.47 15.27
CA ARG A 150 7.63 -9.77 14.23
C ARG A 150 8.47 -11.01 14.55
N ASP A 151 8.87 -11.19 15.81
CA ASP A 151 9.71 -12.31 16.23
C ASP A 151 8.95 -13.63 16.16
N THR A 152 7.66 -13.61 16.54
CA THR A 152 6.77 -14.78 16.43
C THR A 152 6.52 -15.15 14.97
N GLU A 153 6.30 -14.15 14.11
CA GLU A 153 6.14 -14.38 12.67
C GLU A 153 7.41 -14.96 12.03
N LEU A 154 8.58 -14.48 12.42
CA LEU A 154 9.88 -15.01 11.96
C LEU A 154 10.10 -16.45 12.40
N LYS A 155 9.78 -16.79 13.67
CA LYS A 155 9.84 -18.17 14.16
C LYS A 155 8.88 -19.09 13.41
N PHE A 156 7.65 -18.63 13.18
CA PHE A 156 6.67 -19.37 12.39
C PHE A 156 7.16 -19.59 10.95
N ALA A 157 7.64 -18.53 10.30
CA ALA A 157 8.16 -18.59 8.94
C ALA A 157 9.34 -19.58 8.80
N ASN A 158 10.29 -19.55 9.74
CA ASN A 158 11.41 -20.49 9.76
C ASN A 158 10.94 -21.94 9.94
N LYS A 159 9.99 -22.19 10.86
CA LYS A 159 9.41 -23.53 11.08
C LYS A 159 8.77 -24.11 9.82
N HIS A 160 8.14 -23.26 9.00
CA HIS A 160 7.39 -23.66 7.79
C HIS A 160 8.17 -23.46 6.48
N GLY A 161 9.48 -23.15 6.55
CA GLY A 161 10.34 -23.00 5.38
C GLY A 161 9.94 -21.82 4.48
N ILE A 162 9.32 -20.78 5.05
CA ILE A 162 8.97 -19.57 4.31
C ILE A 162 10.24 -18.76 4.06
N GLU A 163 10.58 -18.57 2.78
CA GLU A 163 11.71 -17.71 2.42
C GLU A 163 11.44 -16.26 2.85
N ILE A 164 12.32 -15.73 3.67
CA ILE A 164 12.28 -14.33 4.13
C ILE A 164 13.43 -13.61 3.44
N ASP A 165 13.14 -12.45 2.83
CA ASP A 165 14.20 -11.57 2.35
C ASP A 165 15.08 -11.17 3.56
N SER A 166 16.32 -11.65 3.58
CA SER A 166 17.26 -11.53 4.69
C SER A 166 17.76 -10.11 4.94
N VAL A 167 17.40 -9.16 4.09
CA VAL A 167 17.78 -7.76 4.27
C VAL A 167 16.91 -7.17 5.37
N ALA A 168 17.49 -6.93 6.53
CA ALA A 168 16.87 -6.14 7.58
C ALA A 168 16.50 -4.78 7.00
N LYS A 169 15.21 -4.58 6.74
CA LYS A 169 14.73 -3.30 6.24
C LYS A 169 14.92 -2.26 7.35
N LYS A 170 15.64 -1.19 7.02
CA LYS A 170 15.92 -0.07 7.92
C LYS A 170 14.61 0.66 8.31
N PHE A 171 13.65 0.67 7.40
CA PHE A 171 12.33 1.28 7.54
C PHE A 171 11.23 0.33 7.07
N SER A 172 10.04 0.50 7.59
CA SER A 172 8.81 -0.03 6.99
C SER A 172 8.36 0.92 5.89
N ILE A 173 8.16 0.39 4.69
CA ILE A 173 7.80 1.20 3.51
C ILE A 173 6.47 0.70 2.96
N ASP A 174 5.54 1.64 2.76
CA ASP A 174 4.32 1.42 2.00
C ASP A 174 4.24 2.45 0.87
N GLN A 175 4.07 1.98 -0.37
CA GLN A 175 4.19 2.79 -1.56
C GLN A 175 3.08 2.49 -2.55
N ASN A 176 2.58 3.54 -3.22
CA ASN A 176 1.71 3.44 -4.38
C ASN A 176 1.91 4.68 -5.29
N LEU A 177 1.11 4.85 -6.35
CA LEU A 177 1.24 6.02 -7.26
C LEU A 177 1.09 7.38 -6.57
N TRP A 178 0.36 7.45 -5.45
CA TRP A 178 0.01 8.72 -4.80
C TRP A 178 0.98 9.14 -3.69
N GLY A 179 1.73 8.20 -3.15
CA GLY A 179 2.73 8.51 -2.13
C GLY A 179 3.48 7.29 -1.63
N ARG A 180 4.53 7.57 -0.91
CA ARG A 180 5.38 6.60 -0.24
C ARG A 180 5.47 6.95 1.24
N ALA A 181 4.97 6.06 2.10
CA ALA A 181 5.06 6.17 3.54
C ALA A 181 6.34 5.48 4.03
N ILE A 182 7.00 6.09 5.01
CA ILE A 182 8.24 5.63 5.62
C ILE A 182 8.06 5.70 7.13
N GLU A 183 8.10 4.57 7.80
CA GLU A 183 7.93 4.48 9.25
C GLU A 183 8.91 3.50 9.89
N GLY A 184 9.03 3.53 11.20
CA GLY A 184 9.85 2.60 11.97
C GLY A 184 11.33 2.97 12.07
N GLY A 185 12.10 2.12 12.75
CA GLY A 185 13.53 2.32 12.98
C GLY A 185 13.82 3.62 13.74
N VAL A 186 14.78 4.40 13.24
CA VAL A 186 15.17 5.67 13.88
C VAL A 186 14.07 6.73 13.88
N LEU A 187 13.03 6.58 13.03
CA LEU A 187 11.92 7.51 12.94
C LEU A 187 10.91 7.37 14.08
N GLU A 188 10.96 6.28 14.85
CA GLU A 188 10.09 6.12 16.03
C GLU A 188 10.37 7.16 17.11
N ASP A 189 11.61 7.64 17.19
CA ASP A 189 11.97 8.76 18.03
C ASP A 189 11.75 10.09 17.26
N PRO A 190 10.78 10.93 17.65
CA PRO A 190 10.47 12.16 16.93
C PRO A 190 11.57 13.23 17.03
N TYR A 191 12.57 13.07 17.90
CA TYR A 191 13.74 13.96 17.98
C TYR A 191 14.78 13.69 16.89
N ASN A 192 14.72 12.51 16.23
CA ASN A 192 15.64 12.19 15.14
C ASN A 192 15.13 12.81 13.82
N GLU A 193 15.98 13.54 13.12
CA GLU A 193 15.70 13.91 11.74
C GLU A 193 15.64 12.68 10.84
N PRO A 194 14.71 12.63 9.86
CA PRO A 194 14.73 11.57 8.87
C PRO A 194 16.05 11.60 8.09
N PRO A 195 16.81 10.47 8.05
CA PRO A 195 18.06 10.45 7.33
C PRO A 195 17.84 10.50 5.82
N ASP A 196 18.79 11.10 5.08
CA ASP A 196 18.69 11.29 3.62
C ASP A 196 18.39 9.98 2.86
N ASP A 197 18.91 8.86 3.32
CA ASP A 197 18.71 7.56 2.69
C ASP A 197 17.30 6.97 2.89
N ALA A 198 16.46 7.62 3.68
CA ALA A 198 15.04 7.30 3.76
C ALA A 198 14.29 7.73 2.49
N PHE A 199 14.77 8.77 1.80
CA PHE A 199 14.12 9.38 0.65
C PHE A 199 14.67 8.82 -0.66
N ILE A 200 13.77 8.44 -1.58
CA ILE A 200 14.12 7.94 -2.91
C ILE A 200 13.37 8.65 -4.05
N TRP A 201 12.23 9.26 -3.75
CA TRP A 201 11.45 10.02 -4.71
C TRP A 201 11.82 11.49 -4.70
N VAL A 202 12.13 12.03 -3.53
CA VAL A 202 12.42 13.45 -3.32
C VAL A 202 13.90 13.65 -3.02
N LYS A 203 14.54 14.49 -3.81
CA LYS A 203 15.92 14.90 -3.57
C LYS A 203 16.00 15.81 -2.36
N THR A 204 16.91 15.50 -1.44
CA THR A 204 17.23 16.34 -0.26
C THR A 204 18.49 17.17 -0.49
N LYS A 205 19.32 16.80 -1.49
CA LYS A 205 20.60 17.46 -1.84
C LYS A 205 20.69 17.66 -3.34
N ASP A 206 21.64 18.47 -3.78
CA ASP A 206 21.90 18.78 -5.19
C ASP A 206 20.63 19.20 -5.93
N LEU A 207 19.89 20.12 -5.31
CA LEU A 207 18.67 20.68 -5.88
C LEU A 207 19.01 21.61 -7.06
N PRO A 208 18.10 21.78 -8.04
CA PRO A 208 18.31 22.71 -9.14
C PRO A 208 18.48 24.16 -8.65
N ASP A 209 19.51 24.86 -9.15
CA ASP A 209 19.71 26.29 -8.85
C ASP A 209 18.64 27.19 -9.47
N LYS A 210 17.97 26.70 -10.51
CA LYS A 210 16.92 27.44 -11.21
C LYS A 210 15.54 26.89 -10.87
N PRO A 211 14.50 27.73 -10.81
CA PRO A 211 13.12 27.30 -10.59
C PRO A 211 12.69 26.22 -11.59
N THR A 212 12.03 25.19 -11.07
CA THR A 212 11.40 24.14 -11.88
C THR A 212 9.92 24.46 -12.06
N TYR A 213 9.45 24.55 -13.28
CA TYR A 213 8.06 24.86 -13.60
C TYR A 213 7.31 23.63 -14.04
N LEU A 214 6.03 23.53 -13.62
CA LEU A 214 5.04 22.59 -14.12
C LEU A 214 3.88 23.38 -14.71
N GLU A 215 3.56 23.13 -15.98
CA GLU A 215 2.36 23.68 -16.62
C GLU A 215 1.30 22.58 -16.62
N ILE A 216 0.24 22.72 -15.81
CA ILE A 216 -0.79 21.68 -15.65
C ILE A 216 -2.12 22.21 -16.18
N LYS A 217 -2.68 21.50 -17.16
CA LYS A 217 -4.02 21.77 -17.68
C LYS A 217 -5.04 20.96 -16.89
N PHE A 218 -6.01 21.66 -16.32
CA PHE A 218 -7.15 21.05 -15.63
C PHE A 218 -8.43 21.14 -16.47
N GLU A 219 -9.22 20.08 -16.45
CA GLU A 219 -10.58 20.06 -16.97
C GLU A 219 -11.54 19.45 -15.92
N LYS A 220 -12.57 20.20 -15.55
CA LYS A 220 -13.54 19.77 -14.52
C LYS A 220 -12.89 19.33 -13.20
N GLY A 221 -11.79 20.00 -12.81
CA GLY A 221 -11.07 19.75 -11.56
C GLY A 221 -10.14 18.54 -11.56
N ILE A 222 -9.83 17.97 -12.72
CA ILE A 222 -8.82 16.90 -12.86
C ILE A 222 -7.71 17.32 -13.82
N PRO A 223 -6.44 16.93 -13.56
CA PRO A 223 -5.34 17.20 -14.47
C PRO A 223 -5.43 16.31 -15.72
N VAL A 224 -5.44 16.93 -16.90
CA VAL A 224 -5.60 16.23 -18.19
C VAL A 224 -4.34 16.26 -19.04
N GLU A 225 -3.46 17.23 -18.80
CA GLU A 225 -2.18 17.37 -19.53
C GLU A 225 -1.16 18.08 -18.65
N VAL A 226 0.12 17.68 -18.76
CA VAL A 226 1.25 18.35 -18.11
C VAL A 226 2.33 18.69 -19.12
N ASP A 227 2.89 19.92 -19.02
CA ASP A 227 3.96 20.45 -19.89
C ASP A 227 3.65 20.30 -21.38
N LYS A 228 2.36 20.43 -21.78
CA LYS A 228 1.87 20.32 -23.18
C LYS A 228 2.18 19.00 -23.88
N LYS A 229 2.61 17.97 -23.17
CA LYS A 229 3.05 16.70 -23.76
C LYS A 229 2.60 15.44 -23.03
N ILE A 230 2.45 15.48 -21.70
CA ILE A 230 2.11 14.30 -20.92
C ILE A 230 0.60 14.23 -20.76
N LYS A 231 0.01 13.14 -21.25
CA LYS A 231 -1.43 12.85 -21.18
C LYS A 231 -1.65 11.44 -20.64
N GLY A 232 -2.84 11.22 -20.08
CA GLY A 232 -3.24 9.95 -19.45
C GLY A 232 -2.99 9.98 -17.93
N SER A 233 -4.00 9.61 -17.20
CA SER A 233 -4.10 9.81 -15.75
C SER A 233 -2.88 9.27 -14.99
N GLN A 234 -2.52 8.00 -15.18
CA GLN A 234 -1.36 7.40 -14.54
C GLN A 234 -0.06 8.13 -14.89
N LYS A 235 0.18 8.40 -16.18
CA LYS A 235 1.41 9.05 -16.66
C LYS A 235 1.58 10.46 -16.11
N ILE A 236 0.47 11.17 -15.90
CA ILE A 236 0.47 12.50 -15.30
C ILE A 236 0.99 12.43 -13.87
N ILE A 237 0.46 11.52 -13.04
CA ILE A 237 0.88 11.35 -11.65
C ILE A 237 2.36 10.94 -11.58
N GLU A 238 2.77 9.93 -12.36
CA GLU A 238 4.17 9.47 -12.42
C GLU A 238 5.14 10.58 -12.84
N TYR A 239 4.75 11.37 -13.85
CA TYR A 239 5.57 12.47 -14.34
C TYR A 239 5.73 13.59 -13.30
N ILE A 240 4.65 13.98 -12.64
CA ILE A 240 4.69 15.01 -11.60
C ILE A 240 5.51 14.51 -10.41
N ASN A 241 5.31 13.27 -9.94
CA ASN A 241 6.12 12.67 -8.89
C ASN A 241 7.61 12.79 -9.20
N LYS A 242 8.02 12.39 -10.41
CA LYS A 242 9.42 12.45 -10.83
C LYS A 242 9.96 13.88 -10.91
N LYS A 243 9.21 14.80 -11.52
CA LYS A 243 9.67 16.18 -11.78
C LYS A 243 9.71 17.02 -10.51
N ALA A 244 8.66 16.95 -9.69
CA ALA A 244 8.59 17.66 -8.42
C ALA A 244 9.55 17.08 -7.37
N GLY A 245 9.66 15.76 -7.28
CA GLY A 245 10.62 15.11 -6.39
C GLY A 245 12.07 15.46 -6.72
N ALA A 246 12.43 15.55 -8.02
CA ALA A 246 13.76 16.01 -8.45
C ALA A 246 14.04 17.47 -8.08
N ALA A 247 13.01 18.27 -7.82
CA ALA A 247 13.10 19.66 -7.36
C ALA A 247 13.00 19.80 -5.83
N GLY A 248 12.99 18.69 -5.08
CA GLY A 248 12.94 18.71 -3.63
C GLY A 248 11.55 18.89 -3.04
N VAL A 249 10.49 18.72 -3.84
CA VAL A 249 9.10 18.94 -3.39
C VAL A 249 8.44 17.61 -3.01
N GLY A 250 7.72 17.61 -1.87
CA GLY A 250 6.83 16.52 -1.51
C GLY A 250 7.22 15.71 -0.26
N ILE A 251 8.14 16.18 0.57
CA ILE A 251 8.40 15.58 1.89
C ILE A 251 7.39 16.12 2.89
N VAL A 252 6.75 15.20 3.63
CA VAL A 252 5.87 15.50 4.75
C VAL A 252 6.34 14.70 5.95
N ASP A 253 6.71 15.36 7.04
CA ASP A 253 7.00 14.76 8.34
C ASP A 253 5.87 15.15 9.30
N HIS A 254 5.20 14.14 9.85
CA HIS A 254 3.92 14.36 10.49
C HIS A 254 3.66 13.35 11.60
N ILE A 255 3.15 13.82 12.74
CA ILE A 255 2.59 12.95 13.77
C ILE A 255 1.08 12.93 13.58
N GLU A 256 0.57 11.75 13.22
CA GLU A 256 -0.85 11.55 12.94
C GLU A 256 -1.56 10.71 13.99
N ASP A 257 -2.87 10.92 14.11
CA ASP A 257 -3.74 10.09 14.93
C ASP A 257 -4.16 8.85 14.13
N ARG A 258 -3.97 7.66 14.71
CA ARG A 258 -4.51 6.42 14.17
C ARG A 258 -5.90 6.14 14.75
N VAL A 259 -6.79 5.56 13.96
CA VAL A 259 -8.16 5.17 14.38
C VAL A 259 -8.14 4.24 15.60
N VAL A 260 -7.09 3.45 15.74
CA VAL A 260 -6.88 2.55 16.88
C VAL A 260 -6.50 3.25 18.19
N GLY A 261 -6.47 4.60 18.21
CA GLY A 261 -6.30 5.39 19.44
C GLY A 261 -4.85 5.69 19.83
N ILE A 262 -3.90 5.53 18.91
CA ILE A 262 -2.49 5.88 19.13
C ILE A 262 -2.05 6.98 18.17
N LYS A 263 -0.95 7.64 18.50
CA LYS A 263 -0.22 8.56 17.61
C LYS A 263 1.00 7.86 17.04
N SER A 264 1.31 8.17 15.78
CA SER A 264 2.54 7.68 15.14
C SER A 264 3.16 8.77 14.29
N ARG A 265 4.49 8.77 14.23
CA ARG A 265 5.21 9.58 13.26
C ARG A 265 5.26 8.86 11.94
N GLU A 266 4.84 9.58 10.91
CA GLU A 266 4.86 9.13 9.52
C GLU A 266 5.65 10.14 8.69
N VAL A 267 6.58 9.65 7.92
CA VAL A 267 7.31 10.45 6.93
C VAL A 267 6.85 10.02 5.56
N TYR A 268 6.45 10.98 4.73
CA TYR A 268 5.91 10.70 3.41
C TYR A 268 6.71 11.38 2.32
N GLU A 269 6.77 10.73 1.16
CA GLU A 269 7.15 11.33 -0.12
C GLU A 269 5.90 11.39 -1.00
N THR A 270 5.40 12.60 -1.26
CA THR A 270 4.11 12.85 -1.95
C THR A 270 4.22 13.97 -2.99
N PRO A 271 5.19 13.93 -3.93
CA PRO A 271 5.45 15.06 -4.83
C PRO A 271 4.25 15.48 -5.68
N ALA A 272 3.57 14.50 -6.31
CA ALA A 272 2.39 14.81 -7.13
C ALA A 272 1.23 15.33 -6.29
N ALA A 273 1.00 14.75 -5.11
CA ALA A 273 -0.07 15.19 -4.22
C ALA A 273 0.15 16.63 -3.75
N THR A 274 1.39 16.97 -3.35
CA THR A 274 1.76 18.33 -2.97
C THR A 274 1.47 19.34 -4.11
N CYS A 275 1.89 19.02 -5.34
CA CYS A 275 1.66 19.92 -6.48
C CYS A 275 0.20 20.02 -6.95
N LEU A 276 -0.66 19.04 -6.68
CA LEU A 276 -2.02 18.96 -7.21
C LEU A 276 -3.09 19.35 -6.20
N ILE A 277 -2.78 19.34 -4.91
CA ILE A 277 -3.71 19.69 -3.83
C ILE A 277 -3.44 21.09 -3.28
N GLU A 278 -2.21 21.60 -3.32
CA GLU A 278 -1.91 23.01 -3.00
C GLU A 278 -2.42 23.94 -4.12
#